data_e3d9b75c446c24af95d5dc44af361a95
#
_entry.id   e3d9b75c446c24af95d5dc44af361a95
#
_cell.length_a   1.000
_cell.length_b   1.000
_cell.length_c   1.000
_cell.angle_alpha   90.00
_cell.angle_beta   90.00
_cell.angle_gamma   90.00
#
_symmetry.space_group_name_H-M   'P 1'
#
loop_
_entity.id
_entity.type
_entity.pdbx_description
1 polymer ?
#
loop_
_entity_poly.entity_id
_entity_poly.type
_entity_poly.pdbx_seq_one_letter_code
_entity_poly.pdbx_strand_id
1 'polypeptide(L)'
;FKQKTAYEIMSGDWSSDVCSSDLMHEWSYANDYSMTERKLVPHVSLKERFKKINIEVELGFTAEQAAEEVQRCLNCDVQTVFEAKLCIECDACIDICPVDCLTMTPAGPEEELRTRLKAPANNVTQALYVSAPLKFTQRVMVKDEDVCVHCGLCAERCPTAAWDMQKSWVKWPHAADQTV
;
A
#
# COMPACT_ATOMS: atom_id res chain seq x y z
N PHE A 1 -3.55 -27.70 -14.22
CA PHE A 1 -2.95 -26.36 -14.19
C PHE A 1 -1.46 -26.51 -13.88
N LYS A 2 -0.58 -26.21 -14.84
CA LYS A 2 0.86 -26.19 -14.64
C LYS A 2 1.20 -24.86 -13.92
N GLN A 3 1.67 -24.92 -12.70
CA GLN A 3 2.15 -23.75 -11.99
C GLN A 3 3.36 -23.18 -12.77
N LYS A 4 3.26 -21.92 -13.21
CA LYS A 4 4.39 -21.22 -13.82
C LYS A 4 5.45 -20.95 -12.76
N THR A 5 6.72 -21.17 -13.09
CA THR A 5 7.84 -20.83 -12.21
C THR A 5 8.00 -19.30 -12.13
N ALA A 6 8.60 -18.80 -11.05
CA ALA A 6 8.89 -17.37 -10.89
C ALA A 6 9.68 -16.79 -12.08
N TYR A 7 10.50 -17.59 -12.75
CA TYR A 7 11.26 -17.19 -13.93
C TYR A 7 10.36 -17.03 -15.16
N GLU A 8 9.36 -17.88 -15.35
CA GLU A 8 8.37 -17.76 -16.43
C GLU A 8 7.44 -16.55 -16.23
N ILE A 9 7.26 -16.12 -14.98
CA ILE A 9 6.51 -14.88 -14.65
C ILE A 9 7.36 -13.65 -14.99
N MET A 10 8.68 -13.68 -14.74
CA MET A 10 9.58 -12.54 -15.02
C MET A 10 9.96 -12.38 -16.49
N SER A 11 9.91 -13.46 -17.30
CA SER A 11 10.20 -13.42 -18.74
C SER A 11 8.97 -13.31 -19.62
N GLY A 12 7.77 -13.32 -19.02
CA GLY A 12 6.52 -13.06 -19.74
C GLY A 12 6.46 -11.60 -20.19
N ASP A 13 6.09 -11.41 -21.43
CA ASP A 13 5.83 -10.10 -22.01
C ASP A 13 4.69 -9.42 -21.22
N TRP A 14 5.03 -8.48 -20.36
CA TRP A 14 4.09 -7.71 -19.56
C TRP A 14 3.26 -6.72 -20.40
N SER A 15 3.45 -6.73 -21.71
CA SER A 15 2.95 -5.66 -22.55
C SER A 15 1.55 -5.86 -23.10
N SER A 16 0.93 -7.04 -23.05
CA SER A 16 -0.32 -7.17 -23.81
C SER A 16 -1.39 -8.14 -23.32
N ASP A 17 -1.10 -9.10 -22.45
CA ASP A 17 -2.04 -10.20 -22.24
C ASP A 17 -2.65 -10.35 -20.83
N VAL A 18 -2.36 -9.45 -19.91
CA VAL A 18 -3.25 -9.30 -18.74
C VAL A 18 -4.36 -8.36 -19.16
N CYS A 19 -5.27 -8.92 -19.93
CA CYS A 19 -6.47 -8.21 -20.33
C CYS A 19 -7.24 -7.83 -19.07
N SER A 20 -7.47 -6.54 -18.88
CA SER A 20 -8.31 -5.99 -17.81
C SER A 20 -9.73 -6.59 -17.77
N SER A 21 -10.10 -7.36 -18.79
CA SER A 21 -11.38 -8.07 -18.90
C SER A 21 -11.47 -9.35 -18.09
N ASP A 22 -10.33 -9.92 -17.66
CA ASP A 22 -10.30 -11.18 -16.91
C ASP A 22 -10.18 -10.96 -15.40
N LEU A 23 -9.98 -9.71 -14.96
CA LEU A 23 -9.96 -9.33 -13.57
C LEU A 23 -11.38 -8.95 -13.15
N MET A 24 -11.83 -9.51 -12.04
CA MET A 24 -13.13 -9.18 -11.42
C MET A 24 -13.15 -7.78 -10.78
N HIS A 25 -12.08 -7.01 -10.95
CA HIS A 25 -11.85 -5.72 -10.31
C HIS A 25 -11.76 -4.62 -11.35
N GLU A 26 -12.57 -3.57 -11.20
CA GLU A 26 -12.40 -2.32 -11.94
C GLU A 26 -11.48 -1.39 -11.14
N TRP A 27 -10.21 -1.40 -11.46
CA TRP A 27 -9.28 -0.40 -10.94
C TRP A 27 -8.44 0.17 -12.08
N SER A 28 -8.34 1.47 -12.09
CA SER A 28 -7.55 2.20 -13.07
C SER A 28 -6.50 3.05 -12.39
N TYR A 29 -5.31 3.05 -12.94
CA TYR A 29 -4.29 4.02 -12.57
C TYR A 29 -4.50 5.31 -13.37
N ALA A 30 -4.37 6.45 -12.70
CA ALA A 30 -4.21 7.71 -13.41
C ALA A 30 -2.79 7.73 -14.02
N ASN A 31 -2.72 7.76 -15.35
CA ASN A 31 -1.45 7.75 -16.09
C ASN A 31 -1.09 9.15 -16.61
N ASP A 32 -1.53 10.18 -15.94
CA ASP A 32 -1.34 11.59 -16.29
C ASP A 32 -0.12 12.23 -15.62
N TYR A 33 0.87 11.41 -15.28
CA TYR A 33 2.13 11.90 -14.72
C TYR A 33 3.08 12.46 -15.81
N SER A 34 3.91 13.41 -15.40
CA SER A 34 4.93 13.97 -16.30
C SER A 34 6.14 13.04 -16.43
N MET A 35 6.58 12.81 -17.66
CA MET A 35 7.78 12.01 -17.97
C MET A 35 9.08 12.84 -17.93
N THR A 36 9.10 13.99 -17.27
CA THR A 36 10.29 14.81 -17.11
C THR A 36 11.34 14.11 -16.25
N GLU A 37 12.61 14.47 -16.46
CA GLU A 37 13.71 13.95 -15.66
C GLU A 37 13.58 14.38 -14.19
N ARG A 38 14.08 13.53 -13.30
CA ARG A 38 14.12 13.80 -11.86
C ARG A 38 14.92 15.07 -11.55
N LYS A 39 14.37 15.95 -10.74
CA LYS A 39 15.11 17.10 -10.22
C LYS A 39 16.15 16.63 -9.20
N LEU A 40 17.36 17.14 -9.36
CA LEU A 40 18.41 16.90 -8.36
C LEU A 40 18.23 17.87 -7.20
N VAL A 41 18.47 17.36 -5.98
CA VAL A 41 18.45 18.19 -4.78
C VAL A 41 19.50 19.29 -4.88
N PRO A 42 19.15 20.57 -4.69
CA PRO A 42 20.11 21.66 -4.72
C PRO A 42 21.18 21.51 -3.65
N HIS A 43 22.42 21.83 -3.99
CA HIS A 43 23.54 21.81 -3.06
C HIS A 43 24.14 23.18 -2.92
N VAL A 44 24.68 23.49 -1.73
CA VAL A 44 25.51 24.69 -1.56
C VAL A 44 26.78 24.60 -2.38
N SER A 45 27.29 25.74 -2.82
CA SER A 45 28.55 25.79 -3.55
C SER A 45 29.73 25.26 -2.71
N LEU A 46 30.72 24.66 -3.37
CA LEU A 46 31.92 24.17 -2.69
C LEU A 46 32.62 25.25 -1.84
N LYS A 47 32.61 26.51 -2.30
CA LYS A 47 33.18 27.62 -1.52
C LYS A 47 32.46 27.85 -0.19
N GLU A 48 31.15 27.71 -0.17
CA GLU A 48 30.35 27.83 1.06
C GLU A 48 30.50 26.62 1.95
N ARG A 49 30.47 25.44 1.35
CA ARG A 49 30.53 24.14 2.04
C ARG A 49 31.74 24.02 2.96
N PHE A 50 32.89 24.53 2.54
CA PHE A 50 34.13 24.42 3.29
C PHE A 50 34.35 25.56 4.31
N LYS A 51 33.44 26.50 4.46
CA LYS A 51 33.57 27.57 5.46
C LYS A 51 33.37 27.10 6.89
N LYS A 52 32.44 26.17 7.11
CA LYS A 52 32.11 25.65 8.44
C LYS A 52 31.67 24.20 8.32
N ILE A 53 31.93 23.41 9.35
CA ILE A 53 31.58 21.97 9.38
C ILE A 53 30.07 21.72 9.52
N ASN A 54 29.33 22.65 10.09
CA ASN A 54 27.90 22.53 10.35
C ASN A 54 27.01 23.22 9.30
N ILE A 55 27.53 23.47 8.11
CA ILE A 55 26.73 24.00 6.99
C ILE A 55 25.88 22.87 6.42
N GLU A 56 24.58 23.11 6.24
CA GLU A 56 23.69 22.27 5.49
C GLU A 56 24.15 22.19 4.03
N VAL A 57 24.48 21.00 3.56
CA VAL A 57 25.09 20.78 2.24
C VAL A 57 24.03 20.54 1.18
N GLU A 58 23.04 19.72 1.48
CA GLU A 58 21.87 19.48 0.64
C GLU A 58 20.78 20.46 1.06
N LEU A 59 20.31 21.26 0.13
CA LEU A 59 19.23 22.22 0.35
C LEU A 59 17.91 21.56 -0.04
N GLY A 60 16.80 21.94 0.60
CA GLY A 60 15.48 21.54 0.17
C GLY A 60 15.13 22.05 -1.23
N PHE A 61 14.14 21.45 -1.87
CA PHE A 61 13.58 22.00 -3.10
C PHE A 61 12.91 23.34 -2.85
N THR A 62 12.99 24.24 -3.83
CA THR A 62 12.11 25.41 -3.85
C THR A 62 10.67 24.99 -4.13
N ALA A 63 9.68 25.84 -3.86
CA ALA A 63 8.30 25.55 -4.15
C ALA A 63 8.05 25.18 -5.63
N GLU A 64 8.73 25.89 -6.54
CA GLU A 64 8.65 25.63 -7.98
C GLU A 64 9.27 24.27 -8.34
N GLN A 65 10.45 23.95 -7.80
CA GLN A 65 11.09 22.64 -8.01
C GLN A 65 10.24 21.49 -7.44
N ALA A 66 9.66 21.69 -6.27
CA ALA A 66 8.76 20.71 -5.66
C ALA A 66 7.49 20.52 -6.51
N ALA A 67 6.89 21.60 -7.02
CA ALA A 67 5.74 21.54 -7.90
C ALA A 67 6.03 20.78 -9.21
N GLU A 68 7.23 20.95 -9.79
CA GLU A 68 7.63 20.18 -10.96
C GLU A 68 7.87 18.69 -10.61
N GLU A 69 8.48 18.39 -9.47
CA GLU A 69 8.77 17.01 -9.08
C GLU A 69 7.48 16.22 -8.75
N VAL A 70 6.46 16.85 -8.14
CA VAL A 70 5.19 16.19 -7.86
C VAL A 70 4.39 15.82 -9.13
N GLN A 71 4.66 16.47 -10.27
CA GLN A 71 4.04 16.09 -11.55
C GLN A 71 4.48 14.71 -12.04
N ARG A 72 5.55 14.17 -11.48
CA ARG A 72 6.05 12.82 -11.77
C ARG A 72 5.39 11.73 -10.89
N CYS A 73 4.48 12.13 -10.02
CA CYS A 73 3.78 11.22 -9.13
C CYS A 73 2.94 10.20 -9.90
N LEU A 74 3.11 8.92 -9.61
CA LEU A 74 2.37 7.82 -10.23
C LEU A 74 0.99 7.58 -9.58
N ASN A 75 0.58 8.40 -8.62
CA ASN A 75 -0.68 8.25 -7.90
C ASN A 75 -0.88 6.84 -7.33
N CYS A 76 0.12 6.32 -6.63
CA CYS A 76 0.09 4.98 -6.02
C CYS A 76 -0.76 4.94 -4.74
N ASP A 77 -1.87 5.67 -4.69
CA ASP A 77 -2.82 5.79 -3.59
C ASP A 77 -3.91 4.70 -3.60
N VAL A 78 -3.67 3.60 -4.31
CA VAL A 78 -4.57 2.46 -4.40
C VAL A 78 -4.34 1.53 -3.22
N GLN A 79 -5.41 1.23 -2.49
CA GLN A 79 -5.40 0.33 -1.35
C GLN A 79 -6.27 -0.89 -1.58
N THR A 80 -5.98 -1.97 -0.87
CA THR A 80 -6.84 -3.15 -0.84
C THR A 80 -7.99 -2.93 0.13
N VAL A 81 -9.22 -2.99 -0.37
CA VAL A 81 -10.45 -2.83 0.40
C VAL A 81 -11.17 -4.17 0.52
N PHE A 82 -11.72 -4.47 1.69
CA PHE A 82 -12.39 -5.72 1.98
C PHE A 82 -13.90 -5.56 2.13
N GLU A 83 -14.66 -6.37 1.40
CA GLU A 83 -16.12 -6.46 1.53
C GLU A 83 -16.52 -7.80 2.18
N ALA A 84 -16.89 -7.74 3.45
CA ALA A 84 -17.19 -8.92 4.26
C ALA A 84 -18.34 -9.79 3.71
N LYS A 85 -19.31 -9.18 3.01
CA LYS A 85 -20.46 -9.90 2.44
C LYS A 85 -20.09 -10.86 1.31
N LEU A 86 -19.00 -10.59 0.61
CA LEU A 86 -18.51 -11.40 -0.50
C LEU A 86 -17.56 -12.50 -0.06
N CYS A 87 -17.08 -12.45 1.20
CA CYS A 87 -16.09 -13.38 1.71
C CYS A 87 -16.70 -14.77 1.93
N ILE A 88 -16.02 -15.80 1.41
CA ILE A 88 -16.35 -17.23 1.62
C ILE A 88 -15.43 -17.89 2.66
N GLU A 89 -14.61 -17.12 3.35
CA GLU A 89 -13.75 -17.56 4.45
C GLU A 89 -12.76 -18.67 4.09
N CYS A 90 -12.20 -18.62 2.87
CA CYS A 90 -11.25 -19.61 2.35
C CYS A 90 -9.80 -19.40 2.79
N ASP A 91 -9.49 -18.36 3.55
CA ASP A 91 -8.19 -17.96 4.09
C ASP A 91 -7.07 -17.72 3.03
N ALA A 92 -7.35 -17.88 1.74
CA ALA A 92 -6.37 -17.78 0.65
C ALA A 92 -5.67 -16.41 0.56
N CYS A 93 -6.32 -15.33 1.01
CA CYS A 93 -5.72 -14.00 1.09
C CYS A 93 -4.67 -13.89 2.21
N ILE A 94 -4.83 -14.66 3.28
CA ILE A 94 -3.87 -14.71 4.40
C ILE A 94 -2.64 -15.48 3.95
N ASP A 95 -2.83 -16.64 3.29
CA ASP A 95 -1.74 -17.48 2.82
C ASP A 95 -0.84 -16.82 1.77
N ILE A 96 -1.42 -15.94 0.94
CA ILE A 96 -0.67 -15.26 -0.13
C ILE A 96 0.00 -13.96 0.35
N CYS A 97 -0.36 -13.43 1.52
CA CYS A 97 0.15 -12.15 2.00
C CYS A 97 1.66 -12.21 2.28
N PRO A 98 2.51 -11.47 1.55
CA PRO A 98 3.95 -11.56 1.69
C PRO A 98 4.50 -10.94 2.97
N VAL A 99 3.67 -10.16 3.65
CA VAL A 99 4.05 -9.42 4.88
C VAL A 99 3.21 -9.84 6.09
N ASP A 100 2.38 -10.87 5.96
CA ASP A 100 1.56 -11.43 7.06
C ASP A 100 0.70 -10.39 7.81
N CYS A 101 0.26 -9.34 7.13
CA CYS A 101 -0.53 -8.26 7.73
C CYS A 101 -2.03 -8.56 7.86
N LEU A 102 -2.46 -9.77 7.51
CA LEU A 102 -3.86 -10.21 7.49
C LEU A 102 -4.08 -11.37 8.45
N THR A 103 -5.23 -11.40 9.11
CA THR A 103 -5.72 -12.59 9.84
C THR A 103 -7.24 -12.61 9.89
N MET A 104 -7.83 -13.82 9.95
CA MET A 104 -9.24 -14.03 10.31
C MET A 104 -9.33 -14.64 11.69
N THR A 105 -10.03 -13.95 12.61
CA THR A 105 -10.04 -14.29 14.02
C THR A 105 -11.39 -13.95 14.65
N PRO A 106 -11.77 -14.52 15.80
CA PRO A 106 -12.90 -14.03 16.56
C PRO A 106 -12.76 -12.54 16.89
N ALA A 107 -13.87 -11.81 16.91
CA ALA A 107 -13.86 -10.39 17.29
C ALA A 107 -13.33 -10.23 18.72
N GLY A 108 -12.70 -9.09 18.98
CA GLY A 108 -12.11 -8.77 20.28
C GLY A 108 -11.60 -7.33 20.33
N PRO A 109 -11.11 -6.89 21.49
CA PRO A 109 -10.47 -5.58 21.60
C PRO A 109 -9.19 -5.52 20.74
N GLU A 110 -8.83 -4.32 20.25
CA GLU A 110 -7.72 -4.14 19.32
C GLU A 110 -6.40 -4.70 19.85
N GLU A 111 -6.12 -4.51 21.13
CA GLU A 111 -4.91 -5.03 21.78
C GLU A 111 -4.78 -6.56 21.63
N GLU A 112 -5.89 -7.29 21.79
CA GLU A 112 -5.92 -8.73 21.60
C GLU A 112 -5.80 -9.11 20.12
N LEU A 113 -6.49 -8.38 19.23
CA LEU A 113 -6.39 -8.61 17.78
C LEU A 113 -4.95 -8.42 17.27
N ARG A 114 -4.22 -7.45 17.78
CA ARG A 114 -2.80 -7.24 17.45
C ARG A 114 -1.93 -8.44 17.78
N THR A 115 -2.19 -9.13 18.90
CA THR A 115 -1.40 -10.33 19.28
C THR A 115 -1.66 -11.53 18.36
N ARG A 116 -2.72 -11.50 17.57
CA ARG A 116 -3.09 -12.57 16.63
C ARG A 116 -2.54 -12.37 15.23
N LEU A 117 -2.03 -11.17 14.91
CA LEU A 117 -1.30 -10.90 13.68
C LEU A 117 0.10 -11.52 13.77
N LYS A 118 0.60 -12.06 12.65
CA LYS A 118 1.93 -12.68 12.62
C LYS A 118 3.05 -11.66 12.50
N ALA A 119 2.80 -10.56 11.79
CA ALA A 119 3.77 -9.47 11.64
C ALA A 119 3.66 -8.45 12.76
N PRO A 120 4.79 -7.98 13.32
CA PRO A 120 4.76 -6.91 14.29
C PRO A 120 4.40 -5.58 13.61
N ALA A 121 3.55 -4.79 14.24
CA ALA A 121 3.25 -3.43 13.78
C ALA A 121 4.47 -2.52 13.94
N ASN A 122 4.72 -1.68 12.94
CA ASN A 122 5.72 -0.61 13.02
C ASN A 122 5.17 0.58 13.79
N ASN A 123 3.89 0.88 13.62
CA ASN A 123 3.19 1.98 14.27
C ASN A 123 1.95 1.51 15.02
N VAL A 124 2.07 1.31 16.32
CA VAL A 124 0.97 0.85 17.19
C VAL A 124 -0.12 1.91 17.43
N THR A 125 0.11 3.16 17.03
CA THR A 125 -0.88 4.24 17.19
C THR A 125 -1.88 4.27 16.03
N GLN A 126 -1.58 3.62 14.91
CA GLN A 126 -2.52 3.45 13.81
C GLN A 126 -3.48 2.31 14.14
N ALA A 127 -4.78 2.60 14.10
CA ALA A 127 -5.82 1.61 14.36
C ALA A 127 -5.80 0.48 13.31
N LEU A 128 -6.05 -0.75 13.76
CA LEU A 128 -6.25 -1.88 12.86
C LEU A 128 -7.57 -1.73 12.09
N TYR A 129 -7.55 -2.12 10.82
CA TYR A 129 -8.80 -2.37 10.12
C TYR A 129 -9.44 -3.66 10.63
N VAL A 130 -10.72 -3.60 10.96
CA VAL A 130 -11.52 -4.76 11.40
C VAL A 130 -12.82 -4.76 10.63
N SER A 131 -13.13 -5.87 9.95
CA SER A 131 -14.35 -5.99 9.16
C SER A 131 -15.58 -6.23 10.03
N ALA A 132 -16.78 -6.16 9.43
CA ALA A 132 -17.98 -6.75 10.00
C ALA A 132 -17.79 -8.27 10.17
N PRO A 133 -18.55 -8.92 11.08
CA PRO A 133 -18.53 -10.37 11.25
C PRO A 133 -18.85 -11.11 9.95
N LEU A 134 -18.05 -12.12 9.65
CA LEU A 134 -18.18 -12.93 8.45
C LEU A 134 -19.38 -13.90 8.57
N LYS A 135 -19.94 -14.22 7.43
CA LYS A 135 -21.26 -14.90 7.36
C LYS A 135 -21.29 -16.28 8.00
N PHE A 136 -20.23 -17.08 7.82
CA PHE A 136 -20.26 -18.49 8.19
C PHE A 136 -19.71 -18.75 9.59
N THR A 137 -18.59 -18.14 9.94
CA THR A 137 -17.90 -18.41 11.22
C THR A 137 -18.03 -17.30 12.24
N GLN A 138 -18.60 -16.16 11.88
CA GLN A 138 -18.64 -14.95 12.70
C GLN A 138 -17.23 -14.40 13.07
N ARG A 139 -16.17 -14.90 12.42
CA ARG A 139 -14.84 -14.30 12.51
C ARG A 139 -14.85 -12.90 11.88
N VAL A 140 -13.86 -12.12 12.17
CA VAL A 140 -13.60 -10.83 11.50
C VAL A 140 -12.30 -10.90 10.74
N MET A 141 -12.23 -10.21 9.61
CA MET A 141 -10.97 -9.93 8.91
C MET A 141 -10.28 -8.77 9.61
N VAL A 142 -9.04 -8.98 10.01
CA VAL A 142 -8.18 -7.97 10.61
C VAL A 142 -7.02 -7.69 9.66
N LYS A 143 -6.73 -6.42 9.43
CA LYS A 143 -5.61 -5.98 8.59
C LYS A 143 -4.84 -4.88 9.30
N ASP A 144 -3.52 -4.99 9.32
CA ASP A 144 -2.63 -3.92 9.73
C ASP A 144 -2.21 -3.11 8.49
N GLU A 145 -2.76 -1.91 8.36
CA GLU A 145 -2.46 -1.01 7.24
C GLU A 145 -1.03 -0.49 7.26
N ASP A 146 -0.41 -0.39 8.44
CA ASP A 146 0.96 0.08 8.58
C ASP A 146 1.99 -0.95 8.06
N VAL A 147 1.65 -2.23 8.13
CA VAL A 147 2.47 -3.34 7.62
C VAL A 147 2.17 -3.65 6.15
N CYS A 148 0.95 -3.34 5.69
CA CYS A 148 0.51 -3.62 4.33
C CYS A 148 1.32 -2.83 3.29
N VAL A 149 1.89 -3.54 2.31
CA VAL A 149 2.62 -2.93 1.19
C VAL A 149 1.74 -2.67 -0.06
N HIS A 150 0.44 -2.83 0.06
CA HIS A 150 -0.57 -2.60 -0.98
C HIS A 150 -0.27 -3.33 -2.31
N CYS A 151 0.32 -4.52 -2.25
CA CYS A 151 0.73 -5.29 -3.43
C CYS A 151 -0.44 -5.87 -4.25
N GLY A 152 -1.67 -5.88 -3.71
CA GLY A 152 -2.86 -6.38 -4.40
C GLY A 152 -3.01 -7.90 -4.47
N LEU A 153 -2.04 -8.70 -4.02
CA LEU A 153 -2.09 -10.17 -4.11
C LEU A 153 -3.32 -10.78 -3.43
N CYS A 154 -3.80 -10.19 -2.33
CA CYS A 154 -5.03 -10.63 -1.68
C CYS A 154 -6.27 -10.42 -2.57
N ALA A 155 -6.32 -9.34 -3.34
CA ALA A 155 -7.39 -9.07 -4.30
C ALA A 155 -7.32 -10.04 -5.49
N GLU A 156 -6.13 -10.21 -6.07
CA GLU A 156 -5.90 -11.13 -7.19
C GLU A 156 -6.21 -12.58 -6.81
N ARG A 157 -5.89 -12.99 -5.59
CA ARG A 157 -6.13 -14.35 -5.11
C ARG A 157 -7.57 -14.62 -4.72
N CYS A 158 -8.37 -13.58 -4.45
CA CYS A 158 -9.73 -13.73 -3.94
C CYS A 158 -10.70 -14.23 -5.02
N PRO A 159 -11.29 -15.44 -4.88
CA PRO A 159 -12.15 -15.99 -5.92
C PRO A 159 -13.54 -15.33 -6.02
N THR A 160 -13.90 -14.53 -5.01
CA THR A 160 -15.22 -13.87 -4.91
C THR A 160 -15.15 -12.37 -4.96
N ALA A 161 -13.97 -11.80 -5.23
CA ALA A 161 -13.73 -10.36 -5.20
C ALA A 161 -14.12 -9.69 -3.85
N ALA A 162 -13.99 -10.44 -2.74
CA ALA A 162 -14.15 -9.85 -1.41
C ALA A 162 -13.04 -8.86 -1.09
N TRP A 163 -11.87 -8.99 -1.71
CA TRP A 163 -10.81 -7.99 -1.75
C TRP A 163 -10.83 -7.29 -3.11
N ASP A 164 -10.68 -5.97 -3.09
CA ASP A 164 -10.62 -5.14 -4.29
C ASP A 164 -9.53 -4.06 -4.12
N MET A 165 -9.01 -3.56 -5.25
CA MET A 165 -8.05 -2.47 -5.28
C MET A 165 -8.80 -1.17 -5.56
N GLN A 166 -8.84 -0.27 -4.60
CA GLN A 166 -9.58 0.98 -4.71
C GLN A 166 -8.72 2.17 -4.31
N LYS A 167 -8.96 3.33 -4.92
CA LYS A 167 -8.40 4.58 -4.43
C LYS A 167 -8.97 4.87 -3.05
N SER A 168 -8.09 4.98 -2.06
CA SER A 168 -8.46 5.27 -0.70
C SER A 168 -7.96 6.66 -0.30
N TRP A 169 -8.87 7.47 0.26
CA TRP A 169 -8.54 8.76 0.84
C TRP A 169 -8.30 8.57 2.33
N VAL A 170 -7.07 8.27 2.69
CA VAL A 170 -6.70 8.27 4.11
C VAL A 170 -6.51 9.72 4.55
N LYS A 171 -7.30 10.16 5.52
CA LYS A 171 -7.05 11.43 6.20
C LYS A 171 -5.88 11.22 7.15
N TRP A 172 -4.68 11.51 6.69
CA TRP A 172 -3.53 11.58 7.58
C TRP A 172 -3.59 12.87 8.37
N PRO A 173 -3.37 12.84 9.71
CA PRO A 173 -3.18 14.07 10.46
C PRO A 173 -1.90 14.75 9.94
N HIS A 174 -2.05 15.94 9.39
CA HIS A 174 -0.90 16.76 9.03
C HIS A 174 -0.14 17.19 10.28
N ALA A 175 1.17 17.30 10.20
CA ALA A 175 1.98 17.77 11.31
C ALA A 175 1.53 19.17 11.83
N ALA A 176 0.93 19.98 10.95
CA ALA A 176 0.33 21.27 11.29
C ALA A 176 -0.97 21.15 12.11
N ASP A 177 -1.64 19.99 12.09
CA ASP A 177 -2.86 19.77 12.86
C ASP A 177 -2.58 19.28 14.29
N GLN A 178 -1.32 18.94 14.58
CA GLN A 178 -0.85 18.61 15.91
C GLN A 178 -0.51 19.90 16.65
N THR A 179 -1.53 20.65 17.05
CA THR A 179 -1.36 21.71 18.07
C THR A 179 -1.04 21.02 19.39
N VAL A 180 0.19 21.15 19.81
CA VAL A 180 0.71 20.80 21.14
C VAL A 180 -0.04 21.58 22.22
#